data_6fa54541b190581b24a9d2aa365876e6
#
_entry.id   6fa54541b190581b24a9d2aa365876e6
#
_cell.length_a   1.000
_cell.length_b   1.000
_cell.length_c   1.000
_cell.angle_alpha   90.00
_cell.angle_beta   90.00
_cell.angle_gamma   90.00
#
_symmetry.space_group_name_H-M   'P 1'
#
loop_
_entity.id
_entity.type
_entity.pdbx_description
1 polymer ?
#
loop_
_entity_poly.entity_id
_entity_poly.type
_entity_poly.pdbx_seq_one_letter_code
_entity_poly.pdbx_strand_id
1 'polypeptide(L)'
;MNARVTVTCEGYRPEAGAGPHVRQAAGSVSDVFVSTTMGGRAMRMAFLTAGVMVVAALSGCSGSDGDAAQSQSPSVDGSASPSASASPVGKPNGVEKLPADKILDRANKAALTARSTHLIGTSPQASLDLVVTQDSSDGQRQAGDTSLQTRVVDGSIFIKADADYWTEAFNAKTAKKIGKKWVTGDLKNPKLATFRQTSTMAPLMRQFLRVDGTPEVGEVGVSQGQPAVPVSSNVGTLWVATTGKPYPLLITSAPEQAEVSEVDFTDWNKKVVIKAPPKKQTISLADLA
;
A
#
# COMPACT_ATOMS: atom_id res chain seq x y z
N MET A 1 -0.37 -53.02 23.27
CA MET A 1 0.22 -53.54 22.02
C MET A 1 0.58 -52.36 21.15
N ASN A 2 1.85 -51.95 21.17
CA ASN A 2 2.36 -50.82 20.40
C ASN A 2 3.06 -51.36 19.14
N ALA A 3 2.54 -51.04 17.96
CA ALA A 3 3.19 -51.32 16.70
C ALA A 3 4.05 -50.12 16.29
N ARG A 4 5.36 -50.28 16.33
CA ARG A 4 6.34 -49.37 15.70
C ARG A 4 6.40 -49.67 14.21
N VAL A 5 6.16 -48.70 13.38
CA VAL A 5 6.47 -48.73 11.94
C VAL A 5 7.83 -48.06 11.77
N THR A 6 8.80 -48.85 11.35
CA THR A 6 10.15 -48.40 10.95
C THR A 6 10.13 -48.16 9.45
N VAL A 7 10.36 -46.95 9.00
CA VAL A 7 10.56 -46.62 7.58
C VAL A 7 12.07 -46.56 7.34
N THR A 8 12.54 -47.45 6.53
CA THR A 8 13.95 -47.55 6.06
C THR A 8 14.10 -46.62 4.85
N CYS A 9 14.94 -45.59 4.97
CA CYS A 9 15.34 -44.77 3.84
C CYS A 9 16.49 -45.45 3.09
N GLU A 10 16.23 -45.93 1.91
CA GLU A 10 17.22 -46.49 0.98
C GLU A 10 17.72 -45.37 0.03
N GLY A 11 19.01 -45.32 -0.10
CA GLY A 11 19.95 -44.46 -0.76
C GLY A 11 19.54 -43.76 -2.05
N TYR A 12 19.72 -42.46 -2.04
CA TYR A 12 19.82 -41.62 -3.24
C TYR A 12 21.29 -41.20 -3.43
N ARG A 13 21.91 -41.70 -4.52
CA ARG A 13 23.22 -41.28 -5.00
C ARG A 13 23.09 -39.98 -5.78
N PRO A 14 23.89 -38.94 -5.53
CA PRO A 14 23.88 -37.75 -6.38
C PRO A 14 24.82 -37.96 -7.58
N GLU A 15 24.24 -37.82 -8.80
CA GLU A 15 25.04 -37.57 -10.00
C GLU A 15 25.42 -36.09 -10.10
N ALA A 16 26.69 -35.85 -10.40
CA ALA A 16 27.28 -34.55 -10.61
C ALA A 16 26.88 -33.98 -11.96
N GLY A 17 26.18 -32.84 -11.95
CA GLY A 17 25.84 -32.03 -13.14
C GLY A 17 25.74 -30.59 -12.75
N ALA A 18 26.76 -29.80 -13.08
CA ALA A 18 26.89 -28.37 -12.72
C ALA A 18 25.91 -27.48 -13.48
N GLY A 19 25.21 -26.63 -12.76
CA GLY A 19 24.53 -25.42 -13.26
C GLY A 19 24.20 -24.51 -12.09
N PRO A 20 24.49 -23.20 -12.15
CA PRO A 20 24.22 -22.32 -11.05
C PRO A 20 22.72 -22.07 -10.92
N HIS A 21 22.09 -22.72 -10.00
CA HIS A 21 20.73 -22.38 -9.58
C HIS A 21 20.75 -21.04 -8.85
N VAL A 22 20.31 -20.00 -9.56
CA VAL A 22 19.89 -18.72 -8.95
C VAL A 22 18.73 -19.07 -8.02
N ARG A 23 18.98 -19.07 -6.72
CA ARG A 23 17.92 -19.09 -5.71
C ARG A 23 17.18 -17.75 -5.82
N GLN A 24 16.02 -17.75 -6.45
CA GLN A 24 15.05 -16.68 -6.29
C GLN A 24 14.60 -16.71 -4.83
N ALA A 25 15.09 -15.77 -4.05
CA ALA A 25 14.53 -15.49 -2.74
C ALA A 25 13.10 -14.93 -2.98
N ALA A 26 12.11 -15.66 -2.51
CA ALA A 26 10.74 -15.20 -2.43
C ALA A 26 10.67 -14.10 -1.35
N GLY A 27 10.96 -12.85 -1.74
CA GLY A 27 10.73 -11.69 -0.90
C GLY A 27 9.23 -11.41 -0.82
N SER A 28 8.68 -11.31 0.37
CA SER A 28 7.28 -10.95 0.58
C SER A 28 7.03 -9.48 0.26
N VAL A 29 5.79 -9.07 0.02
CA VAL A 29 5.42 -7.65 -0.19
C VAL A 29 5.86 -6.77 0.99
N SER A 30 6.03 -7.36 2.16
CA SER A 30 6.56 -6.74 3.37
C SER A 30 8.00 -6.22 3.20
N ASP A 31 8.81 -6.83 2.31
CA ASP A 31 10.23 -6.49 2.18
C ASP A 31 10.48 -5.14 1.46
N VAL A 32 9.44 -4.55 0.88
CA VAL A 32 9.55 -3.24 0.20
C VAL A 32 9.57 -2.08 1.16
N PHE A 33 8.93 -2.24 2.28
CA PHE A 33 8.77 -1.16 3.24
C PHE A 33 9.57 -1.34 4.51
N VAL A 34 10.12 -2.52 4.76
CA VAL A 34 10.82 -2.78 6.03
C VAL A 34 12.05 -3.63 5.83
N SER A 35 13.18 -3.03 5.94
CA SER A 35 14.34 -3.59 6.61
C SER A 35 15.00 -2.50 7.42
N THR A 36 14.22 -1.89 8.30
CA THR A 36 14.77 -1.28 9.49
C THR A 36 14.33 -2.15 10.65
N THR A 37 15.05 -3.26 10.85
CA THR A 37 14.91 -4.06 12.06
C THR A 37 15.42 -3.20 13.21
N MET A 38 14.52 -2.44 13.82
CA MET A 38 14.78 -1.82 15.11
C MET A 38 14.99 -2.94 16.12
N GLY A 39 16.20 -3.02 16.66
CA GLY A 39 16.51 -3.85 17.81
C GLY A 39 15.66 -3.44 18.99
N GLY A 40 14.48 -4.03 19.10
CA GLY A 40 13.54 -3.80 20.18
C GLY A 40 14.12 -4.28 21.49
N ARG A 41 14.54 -3.35 22.33
CA ARG A 41 14.63 -3.57 23.78
C ARG A 41 13.22 -3.88 24.26
N ALA A 42 13.02 -5.15 24.64
CA ALA A 42 11.79 -5.63 25.24
C ALA A 42 11.47 -4.82 26.52
N MET A 43 10.57 -3.86 26.40
CA MET A 43 10.00 -3.16 27.55
C MET A 43 8.84 -4.02 28.07
N ARG A 44 9.12 -4.80 29.13
CA ARG A 44 8.11 -5.56 29.87
C ARG A 44 7.16 -4.57 30.54
N MET A 45 6.00 -4.32 29.96
CA MET A 45 4.90 -3.68 30.66
C MET A 45 4.08 -4.76 31.38
N ALA A 46 4.12 -4.69 32.70
CA ALA A 46 3.27 -5.48 33.57
C ALA A 46 1.83 -4.95 33.49
N PHE A 47 0.92 -5.79 33.05
CA PHE A 47 -0.52 -5.53 33.15
C PHE A 47 -0.99 -5.70 34.57
N LEU A 48 -1.35 -4.61 35.22
CA LEU A 48 -2.13 -4.60 36.48
C LEU A 48 -3.61 -4.61 36.09
N THR A 49 -4.24 -5.76 36.33
CA THR A 49 -5.69 -5.93 36.29
C THR A 49 -6.31 -5.26 37.54
N ALA A 50 -7.16 -4.28 37.34
CA ALA A 50 -8.09 -3.80 38.34
C ALA A 50 -9.50 -3.85 37.80
N GLY A 51 -10.28 -4.81 38.23
CA GLY A 51 -11.70 -4.91 37.96
C GLY A 51 -12.49 -3.94 38.84
N VAL A 52 -13.53 -3.34 38.26
CA VAL A 52 -14.68 -2.82 39.00
C VAL A 52 -15.95 -3.15 38.25
N MET A 53 -16.77 -4.02 38.87
CA MET A 53 -18.19 -4.18 38.58
C MET A 53 -18.96 -3.02 39.20
N VAL A 54 -19.89 -2.44 38.45
CA VAL A 54 -21.09 -1.83 39.07
C VAL A 54 -22.31 -2.15 38.21
N VAL A 55 -23.22 -2.89 38.83
CA VAL A 55 -24.59 -3.15 38.40
C VAL A 55 -25.47 -2.08 39.03
N ALA A 56 -26.38 -1.47 38.25
CA ALA A 56 -27.62 -0.91 38.79
C ALA A 56 -28.71 -0.85 37.75
N ALA A 57 -29.72 -1.67 37.94
CA ALA A 57 -31.03 -1.59 37.35
C ALA A 57 -31.89 -0.55 38.07
N LEU A 58 -32.95 -0.02 37.39
CA LEU A 58 -34.30 0.32 37.93
C LEU A 58 -35.04 1.08 36.80
N SER A 59 -35.97 0.47 36.14
CA SER A 59 -37.43 0.45 36.22
C SER A 59 -38.12 1.75 36.62
N GLY A 60 -39.08 2.15 35.77
CA GLY A 60 -40.08 3.19 36.07
C GLY A 60 -41.04 3.41 34.89
N CYS A 61 -42.20 2.67 34.92
CA CYS A 61 -43.43 2.97 34.19
C CYS A 61 -44.23 4.06 34.89
N SER A 62 -44.96 4.88 34.10
CA SER A 62 -46.31 5.41 34.37
C SER A 62 -46.57 6.52 33.35
N GLY A 63 -47.49 6.52 32.41
CA GLY A 63 -48.94 6.37 32.50
C GLY A 63 -49.63 7.71 32.71
N SER A 64 -50.28 8.27 31.66
CA SER A 64 -51.62 8.84 31.75
C SER A 64 -52.02 9.57 30.47
N ASP A 65 -53.26 9.33 30.09
CA ASP A 65 -54.11 9.80 29.07
C ASP A 65 -54.24 11.33 28.95
N GLY A 66 -54.64 11.81 27.75
CA GLY A 66 -55.12 13.17 27.56
C GLY A 66 -55.23 13.64 26.11
N ASP A 67 -56.32 13.30 25.49
CA ASP A 67 -57.16 14.11 24.59
C ASP A 67 -56.68 14.78 23.29
N ALA A 68 -57.54 14.66 22.34
CA ALA A 68 -57.57 15.03 20.95
C ALA A 68 -57.36 16.52 20.65
N ALA A 69 -56.63 16.82 19.59
CA ALA A 69 -56.89 17.94 18.71
C ALA A 69 -56.34 17.66 17.31
N GLN A 70 -57.27 17.54 16.36
CA GLN A 70 -57.01 17.55 14.92
C GLN A 70 -56.33 18.85 14.53
N SER A 71 -55.22 18.76 13.83
CA SER A 71 -54.70 19.84 12.99
C SER A 71 -54.04 19.28 11.76
N GLN A 72 -54.47 19.81 10.64
CA GLN A 72 -54.21 19.47 9.26
C GLN A 72 -52.73 19.43 8.92
N SER A 73 -52.34 18.41 8.19
CA SER A 73 -51.06 18.30 7.48
C SER A 73 -50.98 19.33 6.35
N PRO A 74 -49.88 20.09 6.24
CA PRO A 74 -49.47 20.58 4.95
C PRO A 74 -48.58 19.51 4.30
N SER A 75 -48.99 19.05 3.12
CA SER A 75 -48.16 18.30 2.19
C SER A 75 -46.89 19.07 1.90
N VAL A 76 -45.77 18.61 2.39
CA VAL A 76 -44.46 19.13 1.94
C VAL A 76 -44.05 18.24 0.77
N ASP A 77 -44.01 18.91 -0.39
CA ASP A 77 -43.44 18.42 -1.63
C ASP A 77 -42.13 17.73 -1.39
N GLY A 78 -42.02 16.55 -2.07
CA GLY A 78 -40.79 15.76 -2.09
C GLY A 78 -39.58 16.59 -2.51
N SER A 79 -38.74 16.90 -1.55
CA SER A 79 -37.40 17.39 -1.82
C SER A 79 -36.64 16.25 -2.51
N ALA A 80 -36.55 16.32 -3.83
CA ALA A 80 -35.67 15.48 -4.62
C ALA A 80 -34.25 15.71 -4.13
N SER A 81 -33.72 14.70 -3.46
CA SER A 81 -32.28 14.61 -3.14
C SER A 81 -31.51 14.88 -4.43
N PRO A 82 -30.52 15.77 -4.46
CA PRO A 82 -29.74 15.98 -5.67
C PRO A 82 -29.09 14.66 -6.04
N SER A 83 -29.57 14.07 -7.16
CA SER A 83 -28.94 12.92 -7.80
C SER A 83 -27.49 13.33 -8.05
N ALA A 84 -26.55 12.68 -7.35
CA ALA A 84 -25.14 12.86 -7.60
C ALA A 84 -24.91 12.64 -9.10
N SER A 85 -24.50 13.70 -9.78
CA SER A 85 -24.22 13.69 -11.21
C SER A 85 -23.15 12.59 -11.43
N ALA A 86 -23.57 11.45 -11.95
CA ALA A 86 -22.67 10.37 -12.29
C ALA A 86 -21.68 10.92 -13.32
N SER A 87 -20.42 10.98 -12.97
CA SER A 87 -19.33 11.25 -13.92
C SER A 87 -19.51 10.35 -15.14
N PRO A 88 -19.26 10.81 -16.38
CA PRO A 88 -19.50 10.00 -17.56
C PRO A 88 -18.68 8.71 -17.46
N VAL A 89 -19.38 7.61 -17.22
CA VAL A 89 -18.80 6.29 -17.16
C VAL A 89 -18.21 5.99 -18.53
N GLY A 90 -16.89 5.76 -18.59
CA GLY A 90 -16.23 5.42 -19.85
C GLY A 90 -16.85 4.19 -20.52
N LYS A 91 -16.56 3.95 -21.81
CA LYS A 91 -17.07 2.76 -22.52
C LYS A 91 -16.59 1.49 -21.83
N PRO A 92 -17.44 0.45 -21.68
CA PRO A 92 -17.03 -0.86 -21.17
C PRO A 92 -15.82 -1.41 -21.93
N ASN A 93 -14.86 -1.98 -21.21
CA ASN A 93 -13.62 -2.52 -21.79
C ASN A 93 -13.60 -4.05 -21.84
N GLY A 94 -14.57 -4.71 -21.21
CA GLY A 94 -14.82 -6.15 -21.25
C GLY A 94 -13.84 -7.00 -20.44
N VAL A 95 -13.04 -6.41 -19.56
CA VAL A 95 -12.11 -7.19 -18.71
C VAL A 95 -12.82 -8.11 -17.73
N GLU A 96 -14.02 -7.75 -17.28
CA GLU A 96 -14.84 -8.53 -16.36
C GLU A 96 -15.27 -9.90 -16.91
N LYS A 97 -15.11 -10.11 -18.22
CA LYS A 97 -15.43 -11.37 -18.91
C LYS A 97 -14.21 -12.29 -19.07
N LEU A 98 -13.06 -11.88 -18.60
CA LEU A 98 -11.81 -12.59 -18.80
C LEU A 98 -11.43 -13.43 -17.57
N PRO A 99 -10.63 -14.49 -17.76
CA PRO A 99 -9.98 -15.16 -16.64
C PRO A 99 -9.06 -14.22 -15.85
N ALA A 100 -8.84 -14.52 -14.58
CA ALA A 100 -8.09 -13.68 -13.64
C ALA A 100 -6.69 -13.27 -14.16
N ASP A 101 -5.94 -14.23 -14.71
CA ASP A 101 -4.62 -14.00 -15.29
C ASP A 101 -4.66 -12.94 -16.41
N LYS A 102 -5.69 -12.98 -17.26
CA LYS A 102 -5.87 -12.02 -18.37
C LYS A 102 -6.31 -10.64 -17.89
N ILE A 103 -7.09 -10.57 -16.81
CA ILE A 103 -7.43 -9.28 -16.16
C ILE A 103 -6.14 -8.63 -15.64
N LEU A 104 -5.33 -9.39 -14.89
CA LEU A 104 -4.06 -8.93 -14.33
C LEU A 104 -3.07 -8.50 -15.42
N ASP A 105 -2.93 -9.28 -16.49
CA ASP A 105 -2.08 -8.92 -17.64
C ASP A 105 -2.51 -7.59 -18.27
N ARG A 106 -3.82 -7.38 -18.48
CA ARG A 106 -4.35 -6.14 -19.05
C ARG A 106 -4.18 -4.95 -18.11
N ALA A 107 -4.42 -5.14 -16.82
CA ALA A 107 -4.21 -4.11 -15.82
C ALA A 107 -2.74 -3.69 -15.74
N ASN A 108 -1.83 -4.67 -15.69
CA ASN A 108 -0.39 -4.42 -15.69
C ASN A 108 0.07 -3.69 -16.96
N LYS A 109 -0.37 -4.14 -18.14
CA LYS A 109 -0.05 -3.46 -19.41
C LYS A 109 -0.59 -2.03 -19.44
N ALA A 110 -1.81 -1.80 -18.97
CA ALA A 110 -2.39 -0.46 -18.90
C ALA A 110 -1.55 0.45 -17.98
N ALA A 111 -1.21 -0.03 -16.78
CA ALA A 111 -0.40 0.69 -15.81
C ALA A 111 1.01 1.00 -16.35
N LEU A 112 1.71 0.01 -16.92
CA LEU A 112 3.07 0.18 -17.47
C LEU A 112 3.13 1.15 -18.66
N THR A 113 2.03 1.37 -19.38
CA THR A 113 1.94 2.33 -20.49
C THR A 113 1.38 3.69 -20.09
N ALA A 114 0.98 3.85 -18.83
CA ALA A 114 0.52 5.14 -18.31
C ALA A 114 1.69 6.11 -18.13
N ARG A 115 1.43 7.42 -18.28
CA ARG A 115 2.44 8.47 -18.08
C ARG A 115 2.73 8.68 -16.60
N SER A 116 1.70 8.58 -15.77
CA SER A 116 1.74 8.84 -14.34
C SER A 116 0.58 8.16 -13.62
N THR A 117 0.72 8.03 -12.32
CA THR A 117 -0.36 7.75 -11.38
C THR A 117 -0.02 8.36 -10.02
N HIS A 118 -1.03 8.61 -9.22
CA HIS A 118 -0.91 9.01 -7.82
C HIS A 118 -1.40 7.85 -6.94
N LEU A 119 -0.57 7.42 -6.02
CA LEU A 119 -0.86 6.37 -5.05
C LEU A 119 -1.08 6.99 -3.69
N ILE A 120 -2.18 6.63 -3.05
CA ILE A 120 -2.47 6.97 -1.65
C ILE A 120 -2.63 5.66 -0.90
N GLY A 121 -1.71 5.41 0.02
CA GLY A 121 -1.72 4.21 0.84
C GLY A 121 -2.04 4.52 2.28
N THR A 122 -2.85 3.68 2.92
CA THR A 122 -3.27 3.86 4.32
C THR A 122 -3.27 2.56 5.10
N SER A 123 -2.94 2.68 6.37
CA SER A 123 -3.15 1.68 7.42
C SER A 123 -3.25 2.40 8.76
N PRO A 124 -3.63 1.71 9.85
CA PRO A 124 -3.65 2.33 11.18
C PRO A 124 -2.30 2.88 11.64
N GLN A 125 -1.17 2.39 11.12
CA GLN A 125 0.18 2.73 11.57
C GLN A 125 1.01 3.47 10.52
N ALA A 126 0.58 3.49 9.26
CA ALA A 126 1.35 4.07 8.18
C ALA A 126 0.49 4.75 7.12
N SER A 127 1.07 5.72 6.43
CA SER A 127 0.51 6.31 5.22
C SER A 127 1.57 6.48 4.15
N LEU A 128 1.13 6.44 2.90
CA LEU A 128 1.93 6.67 1.70
C LEU A 128 1.19 7.65 0.80
N ASP A 129 1.89 8.65 0.33
CA ASP A 129 1.44 9.57 -0.72
C ASP A 129 2.56 9.62 -1.77
N LEU A 130 2.33 9.08 -2.97
CA LEU A 130 3.36 8.90 -3.98
C LEU A 130 2.82 9.19 -5.37
N VAL A 131 3.35 10.22 -6.00
CA VAL A 131 3.18 10.47 -7.43
C VAL A 131 4.34 9.82 -8.18
N VAL A 132 4.03 8.99 -9.17
CA VAL A 132 5.03 8.28 -9.98
C VAL A 132 4.79 8.49 -11.47
N THR A 133 5.89 8.62 -12.21
CA THR A 133 5.92 8.67 -13.68
C THR A 133 6.77 7.51 -14.22
N GLN A 134 7.03 7.49 -15.52
CA GLN A 134 7.88 6.46 -16.13
C GLN A 134 9.32 6.50 -15.64
N ASP A 135 9.83 7.67 -15.25
CA ASP A 135 11.24 7.93 -14.95
C ASP A 135 11.48 8.71 -13.64
N SER A 136 10.41 9.17 -12.99
CA SER A 136 10.51 10.03 -11.80
C SER A 136 9.47 9.66 -10.77
N SER A 137 9.69 10.06 -9.52
CA SER A 137 8.70 10.00 -8.43
C SER A 137 8.89 11.11 -7.40
N ASP A 138 7.82 11.47 -6.73
CA ASP A 138 7.81 12.37 -5.56
C ASP A 138 6.81 11.83 -4.55
N GLY A 139 7.25 11.55 -3.34
CA GLY A 139 6.37 10.96 -2.35
C GLY A 139 6.81 11.18 -0.92
N GLN A 140 5.84 10.94 -0.04
CA GLN A 140 5.99 10.97 1.40
C GLN A 140 5.44 9.70 1.99
N ARG A 141 6.13 9.17 2.98
CA ARG A 141 5.71 8.05 3.81
C ARG A 141 5.77 8.48 5.26
N GLN A 142 4.74 8.13 6.01
CA GLN A 142 4.71 8.24 7.46
C GLN A 142 4.54 6.84 8.04
N ALA A 143 5.34 6.48 9.03
CA ALA A 143 5.19 5.24 9.79
C ALA A 143 5.52 5.51 11.26
N GLY A 144 4.51 5.41 12.14
CA GLY A 144 4.64 5.91 13.50
C GLY A 144 5.09 7.37 13.51
N ASP A 145 6.13 7.66 14.27
CA ASP A 145 6.71 9.02 14.37
C ASP A 145 7.71 9.35 13.25
N THR A 146 8.04 8.38 12.38
CA THR A 146 9.03 8.59 11.31
C THR A 146 8.37 9.11 10.04
N SER A 147 8.86 10.26 9.55
CA SER A 147 8.48 10.84 8.27
C SER A 147 9.63 10.78 7.27
N LEU A 148 9.34 10.22 6.10
CA LEU A 148 10.30 10.06 5.01
C LEU A 148 9.73 10.68 3.72
N GLN A 149 10.41 11.68 3.18
CA GLN A 149 10.14 12.21 1.85
C GLN A 149 11.19 11.69 0.87
N THR A 150 10.74 11.22 -0.27
CA THR A 150 11.63 10.75 -1.36
C THR A 150 11.26 11.42 -2.66
N ARG A 151 12.27 11.72 -3.46
CA ARG A 151 12.09 12.22 -4.81
C ARG A 151 13.12 11.58 -5.73
N VAL A 152 12.67 11.13 -6.89
CA VAL A 152 13.55 10.56 -7.93
C VAL A 152 13.45 11.40 -9.18
N VAL A 153 14.59 11.85 -9.67
CA VAL A 153 14.71 12.64 -10.90
C VAL A 153 16.03 12.27 -11.58
N ASP A 154 16.00 11.97 -12.86
CA ASP A 154 17.18 11.69 -13.68
C ASP A 154 18.12 10.63 -13.07
N GLY A 155 17.57 9.55 -12.53
CA GLY A 155 18.34 8.47 -11.91
C GLY A 155 18.96 8.79 -10.55
N SER A 156 18.78 10.00 -10.04
CA SER A 156 19.18 10.41 -8.70
C SER A 156 18.01 10.34 -7.74
N ILE A 157 18.26 9.85 -6.53
CA ILE A 157 17.30 9.93 -5.43
C ILE A 157 17.68 11.06 -4.48
N PHE A 158 16.66 11.71 -3.96
CA PHE A 158 16.73 12.72 -2.91
C PHE A 158 15.86 12.22 -1.75
N ILE A 159 16.43 12.13 -0.57
CA ILE A 159 15.79 11.65 0.65
C ILE A 159 15.84 12.75 1.70
N LYS A 160 14.69 13.02 2.31
CA LYS A 160 14.57 13.92 3.45
C LYS A 160 13.81 13.22 4.55
N ALA A 161 14.39 13.19 5.74
CA ALA A 161 13.84 12.55 6.90
C ALA A 161 14.14 13.37 8.16
N ASP A 162 13.55 12.96 9.28
CA ASP A 162 13.85 13.51 10.60
C ASP A 162 15.24 13.12 11.10
N ALA A 163 15.63 13.70 12.24
CA ALA A 163 16.95 13.46 12.82
C ALA A 163 17.12 12.04 13.36
N ASP A 164 16.05 11.42 13.80
CA ASP A 164 16.06 10.08 14.39
C ASP A 164 16.34 9.03 13.30
N TYR A 165 15.69 9.16 12.15
CA TYR A 165 15.99 8.34 10.97
C TYR A 165 17.47 8.41 10.58
N TRP A 166 18.04 9.64 10.51
CA TRP A 166 19.44 9.82 10.14
C TRP A 166 20.42 9.35 11.23
N THR A 167 20.02 9.45 12.50
CA THR A 167 20.82 8.94 13.62
C THR A 167 20.90 7.42 13.58
N GLU A 168 19.82 6.75 13.24
CA GLU A 168 19.79 5.30 13.07
C GLU A 168 20.56 4.86 11.82
N ALA A 169 20.32 5.52 10.68
CA ALA A 169 20.96 5.18 9.41
C ALA A 169 22.48 5.41 9.40
N PHE A 170 22.97 6.36 10.21
CA PHE A 170 24.39 6.70 10.30
C PHE A 170 24.86 6.83 11.77
N ASN A 171 24.67 8.01 12.36
CA ASN A 171 24.95 8.36 13.75
C ASN A 171 24.49 9.81 14.02
N ALA A 172 24.45 10.22 15.29
CA ALA A 172 24.01 11.56 15.71
C ALA A 172 24.84 12.71 15.11
N LYS A 173 26.16 12.54 14.92
CA LYS A 173 27.03 13.55 14.33
C LYS A 173 26.67 13.78 12.85
N THR A 174 26.48 12.71 12.10
CA THR A 174 26.08 12.78 10.68
C THR A 174 24.65 13.32 10.54
N ALA A 175 23.72 12.89 11.38
CA ALA A 175 22.36 13.44 11.43
C ALA A 175 22.36 14.96 11.63
N LYS A 176 23.17 15.47 12.55
CA LYS A 176 23.36 16.92 12.78
C LYS A 176 23.94 17.63 11.55
N LYS A 177 24.88 17.01 10.83
CA LYS A 177 25.46 17.55 9.57
C LYS A 177 24.42 17.62 8.45
N ILE A 178 23.53 16.62 8.34
CA ILE A 178 22.43 16.60 7.37
C ILE A 178 21.42 17.69 7.72
N GLY A 179 20.97 17.76 8.96
CA GLY A 179 19.96 18.70 9.44
C GLY A 179 18.66 18.56 8.64
N LYS A 180 18.19 19.66 8.03
CA LYS A 180 16.96 19.72 7.21
C LYS A 180 17.20 19.56 5.71
N LYS A 181 18.41 19.16 5.30
CA LYS A 181 18.75 19.00 3.88
C LYS A 181 18.26 17.69 3.31
N TRP A 182 18.12 17.65 2.00
CA TRP A 182 17.96 16.42 1.23
C TRP A 182 19.30 15.70 1.11
N VAL A 183 19.34 14.42 1.41
CA VAL A 183 20.48 13.56 1.07
C VAL A 183 20.27 13.03 -0.33
N THR A 184 21.25 13.20 -1.23
CA THR A 184 21.15 12.74 -2.61
C THR A 184 22.19 11.70 -2.94
N GLY A 185 21.82 10.75 -3.80
CA GLY A 185 22.70 9.71 -4.31
C GLY A 185 22.20 9.13 -5.63
N ASP A 186 23.04 8.42 -6.34
CA ASP A 186 22.68 7.65 -7.52
C ASP A 186 21.86 6.42 -7.10
N LEU A 187 20.72 6.17 -7.73
CA LEU A 187 19.90 4.97 -7.49
C LEU A 187 20.64 3.66 -7.75
N LYS A 188 21.71 3.67 -8.55
CA LYS A 188 22.56 2.48 -8.76
C LYS A 188 23.41 2.15 -7.54
N ASN A 189 23.56 3.07 -6.58
CA ASN A 189 24.32 2.83 -5.35
C ASN A 189 23.66 1.66 -4.56
N PRO A 190 24.42 0.62 -4.19
CA PRO A 190 23.87 -0.53 -3.44
C PRO A 190 23.22 -0.15 -2.12
N LYS A 191 23.69 0.91 -1.44
CA LYS A 191 23.09 1.42 -0.18
C LYS A 191 21.67 1.98 -0.37
N LEU A 192 21.27 2.27 -1.61
CA LEU A 192 19.98 2.82 -1.98
C LEU A 192 19.08 1.80 -2.69
N ALA A 193 19.45 0.51 -2.65
CA ALA A 193 18.78 -0.56 -3.39
C ALA A 193 17.27 -0.68 -3.05
N THR A 194 16.90 -0.49 -1.80
CA THR A 194 15.50 -0.55 -1.33
C THR A 194 14.62 0.50 -1.99
N PHE A 195 15.13 1.68 -2.29
CA PHE A 195 14.38 2.74 -2.92
C PHE A 195 14.13 2.52 -4.42
N ARG A 196 14.89 1.62 -5.07
CA ARG A 196 14.71 1.34 -6.51
C ARG A 196 13.35 0.74 -6.84
N GLN A 197 12.77 0.00 -5.92
CA GLN A 197 11.50 -0.71 -6.16
C GLN A 197 10.30 0.24 -6.24
N THR A 198 10.38 1.40 -5.61
CA THR A 198 9.32 2.43 -5.61
C THR A 198 9.69 3.69 -6.39
N SER A 199 10.82 3.67 -7.11
CA SER A 199 11.40 4.86 -7.72
C SER A 199 10.72 5.31 -9.02
N THR A 200 10.14 4.37 -9.78
CA THR A 200 9.52 4.65 -11.07
C THR A 200 8.37 3.66 -11.35
N MET A 201 7.56 3.93 -12.39
CA MET A 201 6.36 3.15 -12.70
C MET A 201 6.61 1.64 -12.81
N ALA A 202 7.61 1.22 -13.58
CA ALA A 202 7.78 -0.19 -13.90
C ALA A 202 8.19 -1.06 -12.69
N PRO A 203 9.17 -0.71 -11.84
CA PRO A 203 9.46 -1.48 -10.65
C PRO A 203 8.32 -1.45 -9.63
N LEU A 204 7.66 -0.28 -9.47
CA LEU A 204 6.53 -0.13 -8.56
C LEU A 204 5.36 -1.05 -8.95
N MET A 205 4.96 -1.06 -10.23
CA MET A 205 3.86 -1.92 -10.69
C MET A 205 4.21 -3.41 -10.57
N ARG A 206 5.44 -3.82 -10.87
CA ARG A 206 5.86 -5.22 -10.64
C ARG A 206 5.70 -5.67 -9.19
N GLN A 207 5.80 -4.74 -8.26
CA GLN A 207 5.65 -5.03 -6.86
C GLN A 207 4.19 -5.10 -6.44
N PHE A 208 3.41 -4.05 -6.73
CA PHE A 208 2.01 -3.96 -6.33
C PHE A 208 1.09 -4.94 -7.07
N LEU A 209 1.40 -5.26 -8.33
CA LEU A 209 0.60 -6.19 -9.13
C LEU A 209 1.12 -7.64 -9.08
N ARG A 210 1.96 -7.95 -8.10
CA ARG A 210 2.40 -9.32 -7.86
C ARG A 210 1.25 -10.15 -7.32
N VAL A 211 1.13 -11.37 -7.83
CA VAL A 211 0.14 -12.36 -7.40
C VAL A 211 0.87 -13.52 -6.74
N ASP A 212 0.33 -14.04 -5.66
CA ASP A 212 0.75 -15.28 -5.03
C ASP A 212 -0.45 -16.24 -4.94
N GLY A 213 -0.26 -17.50 -5.29
CA GLY A 213 -1.33 -18.48 -5.41
C GLY A 213 -2.14 -18.35 -6.71
N THR A 214 -3.29 -19.00 -6.75
CA THR A 214 -4.22 -18.96 -7.88
C THR A 214 -5.14 -17.75 -7.74
N PRO A 215 -5.13 -16.80 -8.70
CA PRO A 215 -6.01 -15.66 -8.61
C PRO A 215 -7.45 -16.02 -8.97
N GLU A 216 -8.41 -15.43 -8.27
CA GLU A 216 -9.84 -15.62 -8.46
C GLU A 216 -10.54 -14.31 -8.81
N VAL A 217 -11.51 -14.37 -9.75
CA VAL A 217 -12.32 -13.23 -10.17
C VAL A 217 -13.57 -13.17 -9.31
N GLY A 218 -13.83 -12.03 -8.68
CA GLY A 218 -15.08 -11.77 -7.97
C GLY A 218 -16.14 -11.08 -8.82
N GLU A 219 -17.28 -10.78 -8.22
CA GLU A 219 -18.35 -10.06 -8.88
C GLU A 219 -18.00 -8.60 -9.14
N VAL A 220 -18.47 -8.06 -10.26
CA VAL A 220 -18.28 -6.63 -10.58
C VAL A 220 -18.96 -5.77 -9.52
N GLY A 221 -18.22 -4.84 -8.97
CA GLY A 221 -18.69 -3.89 -7.99
C GLY A 221 -18.31 -2.45 -8.38
N VAL A 222 -18.17 -1.60 -7.35
CA VAL A 222 -17.75 -0.20 -7.51
C VAL A 222 -16.51 0.04 -6.67
N SER A 223 -15.48 0.60 -7.29
CA SER A 223 -14.28 1.08 -6.61
C SER A 223 -13.99 2.51 -7.06
N GLN A 224 -13.73 3.41 -6.12
CA GLN A 224 -13.49 4.83 -6.39
C GLN A 224 -14.59 5.48 -7.29
N GLY A 225 -15.86 5.11 -7.06
CA GLY A 225 -17.02 5.64 -7.79
C GLY A 225 -17.16 5.16 -9.24
N GLN A 226 -16.40 4.15 -9.67
CA GLN A 226 -16.49 3.59 -11.02
C GLN A 226 -16.62 2.05 -10.99
N PRO A 227 -17.25 1.44 -12.02
CA PRO A 227 -17.37 0.00 -12.11
C PRO A 227 -15.99 -0.68 -12.18
N ALA A 228 -15.80 -1.71 -11.37
CA ALA A 228 -14.55 -2.44 -11.26
C ALA A 228 -14.76 -3.91 -10.97
N VAL A 229 -13.84 -4.75 -11.42
CA VAL A 229 -13.80 -6.18 -11.13
C VAL A 229 -12.68 -6.47 -10.15
N PRO A 230 -12.95 -7.16 -9.02
CA PRO A 230 -11.92 -7.58 -8.10
C PRO A 230 -11.26 -8.88 -8.57
N VAL A 231 -9.94 -8.95 -8.38
CA VAL A 231 -9.14 -10.16 -8.54
C VAL A 231 -8.40 -10.42 -7.24
N SER A 232 -8.76 -11.48 -6.55
CA SER A 232 -8.22 -11.85 -5.24
C SER A 232 -7.12 -12.90 -5.36
N SER A 233 -6.15 -12.86 -4.46
CA SER A 233 -5.06 -13.83 -4.32
C SER A 233 -4.64 -13.94 -2.86
N ASN A 234 -3.63 -14.76 -2.55
CA ASN A 234 -3.11 -14.88 -1.18
C ASN A 234 -2.54 -13.58 -0.59
N VAL A 235 -2.14 -12.63 -1.45
CA VAL A 235 -1.54 -11.36 -1.01
C VAL A 235 -2.54 -10.20 -0.90
N GLY A 236 -3.79 -10.43 -1.31
CA GLY A 236 -4.84 -9.41 -1.25
C GLY A 236 -5.72 -9.37 -2.51
N THR A 237 -6.45 -8.28 -2.67
CA THR A 237 -7.40 -8.08 -3.77
C THR A 237 -7.04 -6.83 -4.56
N LEU A 238 -6.93 -6.97 -5.89
CA LEU A 238 -6.77 -5.89 -6.85
C LEU A 238 -8.12 -5.59 -7.51
N TRP A 239 -8.56 -4.34 -7.44
CA TRP A 239 -9.72 -3.84 -8.18
C TRP A 239 -9.28 -3.21 -9.50
N VAL A 240 -9.85 -3.70 -10.60
CA VAL A 240 -9.51 -3.26 -11.98
C VAL A 240 -10.71 -2.59 -12.63
N ALA A 241 -10.52 -1.41 -13.21
CA ALA A 241 -11.57 -0.67 -13.91
C ALA A 241 -12.17 -1.49 -15.07
N THR A 242 -13.50 -1.59 -15.15
CA THR A 242 -14.22 -2.26 -16.25
C THR A 242 -14.65 -1.28 -17.36
N THR A 243 -14.34 0.00 -17.20
CA THR A 243 -14.62 1.05 -18.19
C THR A 243 -13.35 1.80 -18.58
N GLY A 244 -13.29 2.30 -19.79
CA GLY A 244 -12.09 2.97 -20.33
C GLY A 244 -10.89 2.05 -20.44
N LYS A 245 -9.72 2.46 -19.94
CA LYS A 245 -8.56 1.58 -19.83
C LYS A 245 -8.66 0.78 -18.53
N PRO A 246 -8.26 -0.51 -18.54
CA PRO A 246 -8.35 -1.38 -17.35
C PRO A 246 -7.26 -1.06 -16.34
N TYR A 247 -7.27 0.14 -15.78
CA TYR A 247 -6.32 0.54 -14.77
C TYR A 247 -6.59 -0.14 -13.42
N PRO A 248 -5.54 -0.47 -12.66
CA PRO A 248 -5.65 -0.67 -11.22
C PRO A 248 -6.32 0.55 -10.57
N LEU A 249 -7.25 0.31 -9.64
CA LEU A 249 -7.93 1.35 -8.89
C LEU A 249 -7.57 1.28 -7.41
N LEU A 250 -7.63 0.09 -6.86
CA LEU A 250 -7.42 -0.16 -5.44
C LEU A 250 -6.74 -1.52 -5.25
N ILE A 251 -5.79 -1.57 -4.33
CA ILE A 251 -5.28 -2.82 -3.76
C ILE A 251 -5.62 -2.82 -2.28
N THR A 252 -6.23 -3.92 -1.82
CA THR A 252 -6.33 -4.24 -0.40
C THR A 252 -5.42 -5.41 -0.11
N SER A 253 -4.44 -5.22 0.76
CA SER A 253 -3.49 -6.27 1.14
C SER A 253 -4.03 -7.10 2.30
N ALA A 254 -3.65 -8.38 2.37
CA ALA A 254 -3.89 -9.19 3.55
C ALA A 254 -3.18 -8.52 4.76
N PRO A 255 -3.83 -8.43 5.94
CA PRO A 255 -3.34 -7.62 7.08
C PRO A 255 -1.92 -7.99 7.54
N GLU A 256 -1.53 -9.26 7.39
CA GLU A 256 -0.23 -9.78 7.81
C GLU A 256 0.90 -9.53 6.78
N GLN A 257 0.56 -9.00 5.61
CA GLN A 257 1.45 -8.98 4.46
C GLN A 257 1.95 -7.58 4.08
N ALA A 258 1.37 -6.53 4.61
CA ALA A 258 1.73 -5.18 4.21
C ALA A 258 1.65 -4.16 5.35
N GLU A 259 2.62 -3.25 5.39
CA GLU A 259 2.61 -2.08 6.27
C GLU A 259 1.46 -1.13 5.94
N VAL A 260 1.13 -1.02 4.65
CA VAL A 260 -0.04 -0.29 4.14
C VAL A 260 -1.07 -1.29 3.66
N SER A 261 -2.24 -1.31 4.29
CA SER A 261 -3.29 -2.30 4.03
C SER A 261 -4.15 -1.97 2.82
N GLU A 262 -4.19 -0.71 2.43
CA GLU A 262 -4.98 -0.23 1.30
C GLU A 262 -4.15 0.76 0.48
N VAL A 263 -4.19 0.64 -0.85
CA VAL A 263 -3.52 1.56 -1.79
C VAL A 263 -4.47 1.91 -2.92
N ASP A 264 -4.88 3.16 -2.95
CA ASP A 264 -5.63 3.76 -4.05
C ASP A 264 -4.70 4.20 -5.18
N PHE A 265 -5.11 3.95 -6.43
CA PHE A 265 -4.46 4.44 -7.63
C PHE A 265 -5.36 5.45 -8.33
N THR A 266 -4.94 6.69 -8.36
CA THR A 266 -5.70 7.79 -8.92
C THR A 266 -4.89 8.54 -9.99
N ASP A 267 -5.48 9.53 -10.62
CA ASP A 267 -4.80 10.50 -11.50
C ASP A 267 -3.99 9.85 -12.64
N TRP A 268 -4.48 8.73 -13.18
CA TRP A 268 -3.84 8.06 -14.31
C TRP A 268 -3.64 8.99 -15.50
N ASN A 269 -2.41 9.09 -16.00
CA ASN A 269 -1.98 9.93 -17.13
C ASN A 269 -2.09 11.45 -16.92
N LYS A 270 -2.33 11.91 -15.72
CA LYS A 270 -2.28 13.35 -15.42
C LYS A 270 -0.87 13.89 -15.71
N LYS A 271 -0.80 15.08 -16.28
CA LYS A 271 0.50 15.71 -16.54
C LYS A 271 1.16 16.10 -15.23
N VAL A 272 2.31 15.52 -14.96
CA VAL A 272 3.11 15.77 -13.75
C VAL A 272 4.50 16.22 -14.17
N VAL A 273 5.09 17.17 -13.41
CA VAL A 273 6.47 17.61 -13.56
C VAL A 273 7.13 17.55 -12.19
N ILE A 274 8.04 16.62 -12.00
CA ILE A 274 8.82 16.45 -10.77
C ILE A 274 10.19 17.08 -10.98
N LYS A 275 10.62 17.94 -10.06
CA LYS A 275 11.89 18.65 -10.14
C LYS A 275 12.79 18.31 -8.96
N ALA A 276 14.09 18.18 -9.20
CA ALA A 276 15.07 18.00 -8.14
C ALA A 276 15.03 19.16 -7.13
N PRO A 277 15.28 18.88 -5.85
CA PRO A 277 15.44 19.94 -4.84
C PRO A 277 16.60 20.88 -5.20
N PRO A 278 16.52 22.16 -4.75
CA PRO A 278 17.62 23.10 -5.00
C PRO A 278 18.96 22.60 -4.44
N LYS A 279 20.05 22.75 -5.21
CA LYS A 279 21.40 22.28 -4.82
C LYS A 279 21.83 22.76 -3.42
N LYS A 280 21.50 24.00 -3.05
CA LYS A 280 21.79 24.56 -1.71
C LYS A 280 21.08 23.83 -0.55
N GLN A 281 20.04 23.08 -0.85
CA GLN A 281 19.27 22.29 0.12
C GLN A 281 19.64 20.80 0.07
N THR A 282 20.66 20.41 -0.66
CA THR A 282 21.10 19.03 -0.81
C THR A 282 22.50 18.79 -0.23
N ILE A 283 22.76 17.57 0.17
CA ILE A 283 24.09 17.06 0.56
C ILE A 283 24.27 15.69 -0.10
N SER A 284 25.44 15.44 -0.65
CA SER A 284 25.71 14.14 -1.29
C SER A 284 25.87 13.04 -0.23
N LEU A 285 25.34 11.85 -0.52
CA LEU A 285 25.59 10.64 0.28
C LEU A 285 27.10 10.34 0.38
N ALA A 286 27.85 10.64 -0.69
CA ALA A 286 29.31 10.47 -0.70
C ALA A 286 30.04 11.39 0.32
N ASP A 287 29.47 12.55 0.60
CA ASP A 287 30.06 13.50 1.58
C ASP A 287 29.77 13.14 3.04
N LEU A 288 28.98 12.08 3.26
CA LEU A 288 28.57 11.57 4.57
C LEU A 288 29.35 10.33 5.01
N ALA A 289 30.13 9.74 4.11
CA ALA A 289 30.95 8.54 4.34
C ALA A 289 32.20 8.85 5.19
#